data_6c1ee8899e0427d52715e2ec85396ea3
#
_entry.id   6c1ee8899e0427d52715e2ec85396ea3
#
_cell.length_a   1.000
_cell.length_b   1.000
_cell.length_c   1.000
_cell.angle_alpha   90.00
_cell.angle_beta   90.00
_cell.angle_gamma   90.00
#
_symmetry.space_group_name_H-M   'P 1'
#
loop_
_entity.id
_entity.type
_entity.pdbx_description
1 polymer ?
#
loop_
_entity_poly.entity_id
_entity_poly.type
_entity_poly.pdbx_seq_one_letter_code
_entity_poly.pdbx_strand_id
1 'polypeptide(L)'
;MAALAGTIAGIHFDLWDSYGYRHIPHIGPLFLLDAAAGVVLAVASLVLPARFVALAWLGVSGYGAATLAAVLVSLWSGLLGFSETTSAPLLAPAIAVEAAAFLIGAGAALRARHRTRLLS
;
A
#
# COMPACT_ATOMS: atom_id res chain seq x y z
N MET A 1 6.44 -4.94 8.49
CA MET A 1 6.24 -3.64 7.81
C MET A 1 6.85 -3.60 6.43
N ALA A 2 8.17 -3.70 6.31
CA ALA A 2 8.88 -3.57 5.03
C ALA A 2 8.40 -4.57 3.97
N ALA A 3 8.13 -5.83 4.34
CA ALA A 3 7.64 -6.84 3.43
C ALA A 3 6.27 -6.48 2.84
N LEU A 4 5.33 -5.97 3.64
CA LEU A 4 4.01 -5.55 3.18
C LEU A 4 4.11 -4.37 2.22
N ALA A 5 4.77 -3.28 2.63
CA ALA A 5 4.93 -2.10 1.78
C ALA A 5 5.74 -2.41 0.51
N GLY A 6 6.80 -3.19 0.62
CA GLY A 6 7.63 -3.59 -0.52
C GLY A 6 6.89 -4.49 -1.50
N THR A 7 6.03 -5.39 -1.04
CA THR A 7 5.21 -6.24 -1.92
C THR A 7 4.18 -5.43 -2.68
N ILE A 8 3.48 -4.49 -2.03
CA ILE A 8 2.55 -3.58 -2.72
C ILE A 8 3.31 -2.77 -3.78
N ALA A 9 4.44 -2.17 -3.40
CA ALA A 9 5.28 -1.41 -4.33
C ALA A 9 5.72 -2.24 -5.54
N GLY A 10 6.15 -3.48 -5.30
CA GLY A 10 6.57 -4.41 -6.36
C GLY A 10 5.45 -4.75 -7.34
N ILE A 11 4.23 -5.01 -6.83
CA ILE A 11 3.05 -5.27 -7.66
C ILE A 11 2.72 -4.04 -8.53
N HIS A 12 2.69 -2.84 -7.94
CA HIS A 12 2.38 -1.63 -8.68
C HIS A 12 3.45 -1.30 -9.73
N PHE A 13 4.72 -1.51 -9.40
CA PHE A 13 5.79 -1.34 -10.37
C PHE A 13 5.71 -2.36 -11.52
N ASP A 14 5.44 -3.62 -11.22
CA ASP A 14 5.29 -4.67 -12.24
C ASP A 14 4.09 -4.40 -13.16
N LEU A 15 2.96 -4.00 -12.61
CA LEU A 15 1.81 -3.57 -13.40
C LEU A 15 2.14 -2.38 -14.30
N TRP A 16 2.88 -1.39 -13.78
CA TRP A 16 3.31 -0.23 -14.54
C TRP A 16 4.26 -0.59 -15.68
N ASP A 17 5.27 -1.42 -15.39
CA ASP A 17 6.33 -1.75 -16.34
C ASP A 17 5.93 -2.85 -17.33
N SER A 18 5.39 -3.96 -16.83
CA SER A 18 5.21 -5.20 -17.60
C SER A 18 3.81 -5.35 -18.21
N TYR A 19 2.79 -4.74 -17.60
CA TYR A 19 1.38 -4.91 -18.02
C TYR A 19 0.77 -3.68 -18.68
N GLY A 20 1.58 -2.68 -19.03
CA GLY A 20 1.17 -1.55 -19.87
C GLY A 20 0.45 -0.42 -19.14
N TYR A 21 0.32 -0.46 -17.81
CA TYR A 21 -0.36 0.60 -17.03
C TYR A 21 0.30 1.97 -17.17
N ARG A 22 1.61 2.02 -17.47
CA ARG A 22 2.33 3.27 -17.76
C ARG A 22 1.74 4.10 -18.90
N HIS A 23 1.00 3.45 -19.81
CA HIS A 23 0.38 4.11 -20.98
C HIS A 23 -1.04 4.62 -20.70
N ILE A 24 -1.61 4.33 -19.52
CA ILE A 24 -2.95 4.79 -19.13
C ILE A 24 -2.82 6.21 -18.57
N PRO A 25 -3.49 7.22 -19.19
CA PRO A 25 -3.42 8.60 -18.72
C PRO A 25 -3.83 8.71 -17.24
N HIS A 26 -3.10 9.51 -16.47
CA HIS A 26 -3.26 9.72 -15.02
C HIS A 26 -2.96 8.47 -14.16
N ILE A 27 -3.32 7.28 -14.60
CA ILE A 27 -3.09 6.03 -13.87
C ILE A 27 -1.61 5.64 -13.88
N GLY A 28 -0.94 5.72 -15.03
CA GLY A 28 0.48 5.39 -15.13
C GLY A 28 1.35 6.15 -14.12
N PRO A 29 1.29 7.49 -14.07
CA PRO A 29 2.00 8.27 -13.05
C PRO A 29 1.61 7.91 -11.61
N LEU A 30 0.34 7.61 -11.34
CA LEU A 30 -0.12 7.18 -10.01
C LEU A 30 0.47 5.83 -9.59
N PHE A 31 0.55 4.86 -10.48
CA PHE A 31 1.17 3.56 -10.20
C PHE A 31 2.66 3.69 -9.87
N LEU A 32 3.37 4.53 -10.60
CA LEU A 32 4.78 4.80 -10.31
C LEU A 32 4.97 5.54 -8.99
N LEU A 33 4.12 6.52 -8.70
CA LEU A 33 4.14 7.25 -7.44
C LEU A 33 3.82 6.32 -6.26
N ASP A 34 2.85 5.42 -6.43
CA ASP A 34 2.48 4.43 -5.44
C ASP A 34 3.63 3.45 -5.15
N ALA A 35 4.28 2.93 -6.20
CA ALA A 35 5.46 2.10 -6.05
C ALA A 35 6.58 2.83 -5.29
N ALA A 36 6.85 4.09 -5.62
CA ALA A 36 7.84 4.91 -4.94
C ALA A 36 7.48 5.12 -3.45
N ALA A 37 6.22 5.42 -3.14
CA ALA A 37 5.74 5.57 -1.77
C ALA A 37 5.93 4.28 -0.96
N GLY A 38 5.62 3.12 -1.53
CA GLY A 38 5.81 1.83 -0.89
C GLY A 38 7.28 1.51 -0.61
N VAL A 39 8.19 1.85 -1.53
CA VAL A 39 9.64 1.73 -1.30
C VAL A 39 10.10 2.63 -0.15
N VAL A 40 9.66 3.89 -0.12
CA VAL A 40 9.99 4.82 0.97
C VAL A 40 9.50 4.28 2.32
N LEU A 41 8.26 3.78 2.39
CA LEU A 41 7.71 3.17 3.60
C LEU A 41 8.48 1.91 4.02
N ALA A 42 8.85 1.06 3.06
CA ALA A 42 9.63 -0.14 3.34
C ALA A 42 10.99 0.22 3.94
N VAL A 43 11.73 1.15 3.34
CA VAL A 43 13.02 1.63 3.85
C VAL A 43 12.85 2.32 5.21
N ALA A 44 11.89 3.22 5.34
CA ALA A 44 11.61 3.92 6.60
C ALA A 44 11.33 2.94 7.74
N SER A 45 10.58 1.87 7.48
CA SER A 45 10.27 0.85 8.49
C SER A 45 11.47 0.05 8.97
N LEU A 46 12.57 0.05 8.21
CA LEU A 46 13.82 -0.63 8.57
C LEU A 46 14.79 0.27 9.34
N VAL A 47 14.75 1.59 9.06
CA VAL A 47 15.77 2.53 9.59
C VAL A 47 15.24 3.43 10.71
N LEU A 48 13.92 3.57 10.86
CA LEU A 48 13.35 4.43 11.89
C LEU A 48 13.61 3.88 13.30
N PRO A 49 13.97 4.77 14.26
CA PRO A 49 14.10 4.38 15.66
C PRO A 49 12.83 3.77 16.23
N ALA A 50 12.97 2.87 17.21
CA ALA A 50 11.87 2.13 17.83
C ALA A 50 10.72 3.02 18.36
N ARG A 51 11.03 4.26 18.78
CA ARG A 51 10.01 5.25 19.22
C ARG A 51 8.99 5.60 18.13
N PHE A 52 9.33 5.41 16.86
CA PHE A 52 8.46 5.70 15.72
C PHE A 52 7.73 4.47 15.17
N VAL A 53 7.86 3.31 15.81
CA VAL A 53 7.27 2.05 15.31
C VAL A 53 5.76 2.14 15.13
N ALA A 54 5.04 2.80 16.02
CA ALA A 54 3.58 3.00 15.88
C ALA A 54 3.25 3.87 14.66
N LEU A 55 4.04 4.91 14.42
CA LEU A 55 3.87 5.79 13.24
C LEU A 55 4.17 5.05 11.93
N ALA A 56 5.23 4.23 11.91
CA ALA A 56 5.56 3.39 10.76
C ALA A 56 4.43 2.41 10.43
N TRP A 57 3.85 1.75 11.43
CA TRP A 57 2.70 0.88 11.23
C TRP A 57 1.45 1.62 10.75
N LEU A 58 1.20 2.85 11.23
CA LEU A 58 0.13 3.70 10.70
C LEU A 58 0.37 4.08 9.24
N GLY A 59 1.62 4.36 8.87
CA GLY A 59 1.99 4.63 7.48
C GLY A 59 1.70 3.44 6.57
N VAL A 60 2.10 2.24 6.97
CA VAL A 60 1.84 0.99 6.22
C VAL A 60 0.34 0.71 6.13
N SER A 61 -0.41 0.91 7.23
CA SER A 61 -1.87 0.75 7.25
C SER A 61 -2.56 1.74 6.31
N GLY A 62 -2.19 3.02 6.38
CA GLY A 62 -2.75 4.06 5.50
C GLY A 62 -2.45 3.82 4.03
N TYR A 63 -1.24 3.38 3.72
CA TYR A 63 -0.83 3.00 2.38
C TYR A 63 -1.67 1.84 1.84
N GLY A 64 -1.80 0.75 2.61
CA GLY A 64 -2.65 -0.38 2.23
C GLY A 64 -4.13 0.00 2.07
N ALA A 65 -4.66 0.85 2.96
CA ALA A 65 -6.02 1.33 2.86
C ALA A 65 -6.25 2.20 1.62
N ALA A 66 -5.33 3.10 1.30
CA ALA A 66 -5.44 4.00 0.15
C ALA A 66 -5.38 3.25 -1.18
N THR A 67 -4.43 2.32 -1.33
CA THR A 67 -4.28 1.49 -2.53
C THR A 67 -5.48 0.55 -2.70
N LEU A 68 -5.94 -0.09 -1.62
CA LEU A 68 -7.14 -0.93 -1.64
C LEU A 68 -8.38 -0.12 -2.04
N ALA A 69 -8.58 1.07 -1.48
CA ALA A 69 -9.69 1.94 -1.85
C ALA A 69 -9.63 2.34 -3.32
N ALA A 70 -8.45 2.65 -3.84
CA ALA A 70 -8.26 3.01 -5.24
C ALA A 70 -8.65 1.87 -6.19
N VAL A 71 -8.22 0.64 -5.92
CA VAL A 71 -8.59 -0.51 -6.76
C VAL A 71 -10.08 -0.83 -6.66
N LEU A 72 -10.70 -0.76 -5.47
CA LEU A 72 -12.13 -0.99 -5.30
C LEU A 72 -12.98 0.07 -6.01
N VAL A 73 -12.60 1.35 -5.93
CA VAL A 73 -13.25 2.43 -6.68
C VAL A 73 -13.10 2.21 -8.18
N SER A 74 -11.91 1.83 -8.65
CA SER A 74 -11.67 1.54 -10.06
C SER A 74 -12.52 0.38 -10.60
N LEU A 75 -12.72 -0.66 -9.78
CA LEU A 75 -13.58 -1.79 -10.13
C LEU A 75 -15.06 -1.43 -10.16
N TRP A 76 -15.50 -0.56 -9.26
CA TRP A 76 -16.93 -0.24 -9.09
C TRP A 76 -17.40 0.87 -10.02
N SER A 77 -16.75 2.02 -9.98
CA SER A 77 -17.22 3.25 -10.65
C SER A 77 -16.21 3.86 -11.62
N GLY A 78 -15.01 3.30 -11.67
CA GLY A 78 -13.89 3.89 -12.38
C GLY A 78 -13.15 4.96 -11.56
N LEU A 79 -11.89 5.13 -11.87
CA LEU A 79 -10.99 6.10 -11.24
C LEU A 79 -10.27 6.88 -12.35
N LEU A 80 -10.44 8.21 -12.37
CA LEU A 80 -9.79 9.10 -13.34
C LEU A 80 -9.96 8.67 -14.81
N GLY A 81 -11.14 8.16 -15.15
CA GLY A 81 -11.46 7.69 -16.49
C GLY A 81 -10.96 6.26 -16.80
N PHE A 82 -10.38 5.58 -15.84
CA PHE A 82 -9.96 4.18 -15.93
C PHE A 82 -10.85 3.30 -15.07
N SER A 83 -11.29 2.17 -15.62
CA SER A 83 -12.03 1.14 -14.89
C SER A 83 -11.27 -0.17 -14.95
N GLU A 84 -10.97 -0.72 -13.78
CA GLU A 84 -10.32 -2.01 -13.64
C GLU A 84 -11.33 -3.14 -13.89
N THR A 85 -10.83 -4.31 -14.23
CA THR A 85 -11.64 -5.50 -14.44
C THR A 85 -11.29 -6.61 -13.44
N THR A 86 -12.23 -7.49 -13.15
CA THR A 86 -12.02 -8.63 -12.26
C THR A 86 -11.02 -9.66 -12.80
N SER A 87 -10.70 -9.59 -14.09
CA SER A 87 -9.68 -10.42 -14.76
C SER A 87 -8.32 -9.73 -14.88
N ALA A 88 -8.15 -8.56 -14.26
CA ALA A 88 -6.89 -7.84 -14.30
C ALA A 88 -5.73 -8.66 -13.75
N PRO A 89 -4.52 -8.54 -14.34
CA PRO A 89 -3.35 -9.23 -13.83
C PRO A 89 -3.03 -8.75 -12.42
N LEU A 90 -2.58 -9.68 -11.57
CA LEU A 90 -2.18 -9.41 -10.18
C LEU A 90 -3.27 -8.81 -9.27
N LEU A 91 -4.54 -8.76 -9.70
CA LEU A 91 -5.62 -8.16 -8.93
C LEU A 91 -5.81 -8.85 -7.57
N ALA A 92 -5.92 -10.18 -7.56
CA ALA A 92 -6.13 -10.94 -6.33
C ALA A 92 -4.97 -10.79 -5.33
N PRO A 93 -3.69 -10.96 -5.72
CA PRO A 93 -2.58 -10.72 -4.80
C PRO A 93 -2.46 -9.24 -4.38
N ALA A 94 -2.79 -8.28 -5.23
CA ALA A 94 -2.83 -6.86 -4.86
C ALA A 94 -3.84 -6.62 -3.74
N ILE A 95 -5.09 -6.99 -3.93
CA ILE A 95 -6.15 -6.85 -2.92
C ILE A 95 -5.76 -7.56 -1.61
N ALA A 96 -5.21 -8.77 -1.69
CA ALA A 96 -4.83 -9.53 -0.50
C ALA A 96 -3.74 -8.82 0.32
N VAL A 97 -2.66 -8.33 -0.32
CA VAL A 97 -1.57 -7.67 0.40
C VAL A 97 -1.96 -6.27 0.90
N GLU A 98 -2.77 -5.55 0.15
CA GLU A 98 -3.28 -4.22 0.55
C GLU A 98 -4.20 -4.33 1.76
N ALA A 99 -5.13 -5.29 1.76
CA ALA A 99 -5.99 -5.58 2.90
C ALA A 99 -5.17 -6.04 4.11
N ALA A 100 -4.17 -6.91 3.92
CA ALA A 100 -3.26 -7.34 4.98
C ALA A 100 -2.46 -6.16 5.55
N ALA A 101 -1.93 -5.27 4.72
CA ALA A 101 -1.20 -4.08 5.16
C ALA A 101 -2.10 -3.16 5.98
N PHE A 102 -3.34 -2.93 5.54
CA PHE A 102 -4.32 -2.14 6.27
C PHE A 102 -4.63 -2.75 7.65
N LEU A 103 -5.06 -4.00 7.71
CA LEU A 103 -5.53 -4.64 8.94
C LEU A 103 -4.40 -4.92 9.93
N ILE A 104 -3.30 -5.51 9.46
CA ILE A 104 -2.12 -5.81 10.29
C ILE A 104 -1.48 -4.51 10.79
N GLY A 105 -1.35 -3.52 9.90
CA GLY A 105 -0.79 -2.23 10.23
C GLY A 105 -1.59 -1.50 11.31
N ALA A 106 -2.91 -1.46 11.19
CA ALA A 106 -3.80 -0.87 12.19
C ALA A 106 -3.69 -1.59 13.54
N GLY A 107 -3.78 -2.90 13.55
CA GLY A 107 -3.65 -3.71 14.77
C GLY A 107 -2.30 -3.56 15.46
N ALA A 108 -1.21 -3.54 14.69
CA ALA A 108 0.14 -3.36 15.23
C ALA A 108 0.36 -1.95 15.78
N ALA A 109 -0.15 -0.92 15.11
CA ALA A 109 -0.08 0.46 15.59
C ALA A 109 -0.80 0.64 16.93
N LEU A 110 -1.98 0.06 17.07
CA LEU A 110 -2.75 0.09 18.33
C LEU A 110 -1.99 -0.59 19.48
N ARG A 111 -1.40 -1.76 19.22
CA ARG A 111 -0.60 -2.48 20.22
C ARG A 111 0.64 -1.69 20.64
N ALA A 112 1.32 -1.06 19.68
CA ALA A 112 2.51 -0.25 19.96
C ALA A 112 2.18 0.96 20.84
N ARG A 113 1.05 1.64 20.59
CA ARG A 113 0.57 2.76 21.43
C ARG A 113 0.20 2.32 22.85
N HIS A 114 -0.43 1.17 23.00
CA HIS A 114 -0.75 0.63 24.32
C HIS A 114 0.50 0.37 25.17
N ARG A 115 1.53 -0.22 24.58
CA ARG A 115 2.80 -0.49 25.28
C ARG A 115 3.48 0.78 25.76
N THR A 116 3.49 1.84 24.96
CA THR A 116 4.11 3.12 25.34
C THR A 116 3.39 3.77 26.53
N ARG A 117 2.05 3.67 26.59
CA ARG A 117 1.25 4.22 27.71
C ARG A 117 1.43 3.46 29.03
N LEU A 118 1.78 2.18 29.00
CA LEU A 118 2.01 1.38 30.20
C LEU A 118 3.41 1.61 30.81
N LEU A 119 4.32 2.21 30.06
CA LEU A 119 5.70 2.47 30.46
C LEU A 119 5.96 3.96 30.84
N SER A 120 4.96 4.81 30.67
CA SER A 120 4.97 6.22 31.08
C SER A 120 4.21 6.41 32.39
#